data_5145de725677a127ff0e7a2d70c0a633
#
_entry.id   5145de725677a127ff0e7a2d70c0a633
#
_cell.length_a   1.000
_cell.length_b   1.000
_cell.length_c   1.000
_cell.angle_alpha   90.00
_cell.angle_beta   90.00
_cell.angle_gamma   90.00
#
_symmetry.space_group_name_H-M   'P 1'
#
loop_
_entity.id
_entity.type
_entity.pdbx_description
1 polymer ?
#
loop_
_entity_poly.entity_id
_entity_poly.type
_entity_poly.pdbx_seq_one_letter_code
_entity_poly.pdbx_strand_id
1 'polypeptide(L)'
;MPPLNRQFVAHFGEMGSKWGINRTVGQIYALIFISERALNADEIAELLEFSRSNVSMGLKELQGWRLVRLRHQAGDRREYFEAPADVWEIFRVLAEERRRREIEPTLSMLRMALLEAPTSDEERHAQQRMREMHDLIDRLMKWFDDVQRLAPETAMQLMGMGSTVTKVLELKDRLTGSRGKRARG
;
A
#
# COMPACT_ATOMS: atom_id res chain seq x y z
N MET A 1 3.38 12.15 -26.24
CA MET A 1 4.09 11.67 -25.04
C MET A 1 5.39 10.97 -25.44
N PRO A 2 6.54 11.22 -24.76
CA PRO A 2 7.81 10.53 -25.02
C PRO A 2 7.71 9.00 -24.84
N PRO A 3 8.52 8.20 -25.54
CA PRO A 3 8.44 6.73 -25.48
C PRO A 3 8.59 6.16 -24.07
N LEU A 4 9.54 6.66 -23.27
CA LEU A 4 9.76 6.26 -21.89
C LEU A 4 8.52 6.48 -21.02
N ASN A 5 7.90 7.67 -21.13
CA ASN A 5 6.71 8.02 -20.35
C ASN A 5 5.52 7.11 -20.75
N ARG A 6 5.37 6.81 -22.05
CA ARG A 6 4.32 5.93 -22.56
C ARG A 6 4.49 4.51 -21.99
N GLN A 7 5.70 3.98 -21.97
CA GLN A 7 5.99 2.67 -21.40
C GLN A 7 5.67 2.61 -19.91
N PHE A 8 6.05 3.64 -19.14
CA PHE A 8 5.74 3.74 -17.72
C PHE A 8 4.23 3.78 -17.46
N VAL A 9 3.50 4.63 -18.18
CA VAL A 9 2.05 4.78 -18.07
C VAL A 9 1.33 3.47 -18.41
N ALA A 10 1.74 2.79 -19.48
CA ALA A 10 1.14 1.51 -19.88
C ALA A 10 1.38 0.44 -18.81
N HIS A 11 2.62 0.33 -18.30
CA HIS A 11 2.98 -0.63 -17.24
C HIS A 11 2.17 -0.40 -15.96
N PHE A 12 2.04 0.85 -15.50
CA PHE A 12 1.26 1.18 -14.30
C PHE A 12 -0.23 0.91 -14.48
N GLY A 13 -0.78 1.08 -15.67
CA GLY A 13 -2.16 0.67 -15.97
C GLY A 13 -2.35 -0.85 -15.82
N GLU A 14 -1.40 -1.66 -16.30
CA GLU A 14 -1.45 -3.12 -16.17
C GLU A 14 -1.26 -3.58 -14.73
N MET A 15 -0.31 -2.99 -14.01
CA MET A 15 -0.08 -3.28 -12.59
C MET A 15 -1.28 -2.86 -11.74
N GLY A 16 -1.87 -1.70 -12.02
CA GLY A 16 -3.09 -1.25 -11.36
C GLY A 16 -4.21 -2.29 -11.46
N SER A 17 -4.44 -2.86 -12.65
CA SER A 17 -5.43 -3.92 -12.86
C SER A 17 -5.17 -5.16 -12.00
N LYS A 18 -3.90 -5.57 -11.88
CA LYS A 18 -3.51 -6.70 -11.01
C LYS A 18 -3.73 -6.39 -9.52
N TRP A 19 -3.73 -5.13 -9.14
CA TRP A 19 -3.95 -4.68 -7.77
C TRP A 19 -5.40 -4.28 -7.49
N GLY A 20 -6.34 -4.58 -8.41
CA GLY A 20 -7.75 -4.24 -8.26
C GLY A 20 -8.08 -2.78 -8.52
N ILE A 21 -7.19 -2.04 -9.15
CA ILE A 21 -7.38 -0.66 -9.61
C ILE A 21 -7.78 -0.71 -11.09
N ASN A 22 -8.74 0.10 -11.49
CA ASN A 22 -9.08 0.21 -12.91
C ASN A 22 -7.85 0.64 -13.73
N ARG A 23 -7.61 -0.03 -14.87
CA ARG A 23 -6.47 0.23 -15.76
C ARG A 23 -6.37 1.72 -16.16
N THR A 24 -7.50 2.32 -16.52
CA THR A 24 -7.58 3.74 -16.89
C THR A 24 -7.15 4.64 -15.73
N VAL A 25 -7.61 4.35 -14.51
CA VAL A 25 -7.23 5.09 -13.29
C VAL A 25 -5.73 4.98 -13.03
N GLY A 26 -5.15 3.79 -13.17
CA GLY A 26 -3.71 3.57 -13.05
C GLY A 26 -2.90 4.36 -14.08
N GLN A 27 -3.38 4.44 -15.33
CA GLN A 27 -2.71 5.22 -16.40
C GLN A 27 -2.82 6.73 -16.16
N ILE A 28 -3.98 7.23 -15.74
CA ILE A 28 -4.16 8.64 -15.37
C ILE A 28 -3.22 9.03 -14.23
N TYR A 29 -3.17 8.20 -13.19
CA TYR A 29 -2.26 8.44 -12.06
C TYR A 29 -0.80 8.45 -12.50
N ALA A 30 -0.36 7.46 -13.27
CA ALA A 30 1.01 7.37 -13.74
C ALA A 30 1.43 8.57 -14.59
N LEU A 31 0.53 9.08 -15.46
CA LEU A 31 0.79 10.28 -16.23
C LEU A 31 0.97 11.51 -15.34
N ILE A 32 0.07 11.71 -14.37
CA ILE A 32 0.16 12.85 -13.42
C ILE A 32 1.44 12.74 -12.58
N PHE A 33 1.77 11.53 -12.11
CA PHE A 33 2.94 11.28 -11.28
C PHE A 33 4.27 11.66 -11.94
N ILE A 34 4.43 11.36 -13.24
CA ILE A 34 5.66 11.67 -13.97
C ILE A 34 5.65 13.07 -14.63
N SER A 35 4.58 13.83 -14.46
CA SER A 35 4.46 15.15 -15.07
C SER A 35 5.12 16.21 -14.18
N GLU A 36 5.97 17.04 -14.77
CA GLU A 36 6.66 18.14 -14.07
C GLU A 36 5.70 19.24 -13.59
N ARG A 37 4.53 19.33 -14.20
CA ARG A 37 3.49 20.32 -13.88
C ARG A 37 2.15 19.66 -13.65
N ALA A 38 1.27 20.37 -12.96
CA ALA A 38 -0.12 19.97 -12.85
C ALA A 38 -0.80 19.93 -14.23
N LEU A 39 -1.63 18.93 -14.48
CA LEU A 39 -2.37 18.72 -15.73
C LEU A 39 -3.86 18.93 -15.49
N ASN A 40 -4.56 19.54 -16.46
CA ASN A 40 -6.01 19.54 -16.46
C ASN A 40 -6.57 18.29 -17.16
N ALA A 41 -7.86 18.06 -17.00
CA ALA A 41 -8.48 16.85 -17.51
C ALA A 41 -8.54 16.77 -19.05
N ASP A 42 -8.50 17.90 -19.76
CA ASP A 42 -8.47 17.90 -21.24
C ASP A 42 -7.08 17.49 -21.74
N GLU A 43 -6.01 18.01 -21.13
CA GLU A 43 -4.64 17.60 -21.41
C GLU A 43 -4.41 16.11 -21.14
N ILE A 44 -4.96 15.58 -20.04
CA ILE A 44 -4.88 14.16 -19.70
C ILE A 44 -5.61 13.31 -20.75
N ALA A 45 -6.82 13.76 -21.17
CA ALA A 45 -7.62 13.08 -22.19
C ALA A 45 -6.88 13.02 -23.54
N GLU A 46 -6.26 14.11 -23.95
CA GLU A 46 -5.47 14.20 -25.17
C GLU A 46 -4.21 13.32 -25.10
N LEU A 47 -3.44 13.39 -24.01
CA LEU A 47 -2.19 12.65 -23.86
C LEU A 47 -2.39 11.13 -23.77
N LEU A 48 -3.51 10.67 -23.20
CA LEU A 48 -3.84 9.25 -23.05
C LEU A 48 -4.79 8.72 -24.11
N GLU A 49 -5.30 9.60 -24.99
CA GLU A 49 -6.32 9.26 -26.02
C GLU A 49 -7.60 8.68 -25.37
N PHE A 50 -7.99 9.21 -24.20
CA PHE A 50 -9.18 8.81 -23.47
C PHE A 50 -10.33 9.80 -23.66
N SER A 51 -11.56 9.33 -23.45
CA SER A 51 -12.70 10.23 -23.39
C SER A 51 -12.63 11.12 -22.14
N ARG A 52 -13.11 12.36 -22.26
CA ARG A 52 -13.18 13.32 -21.15
C ARG A 52 -13.94 12.77 -19.94
N SER A 53 -14.98 11.98 -20.21
CA SER A 53 -15.79 11.32 -19.17
C SER A 53 -14.96 10.30 -18.38
N ASN A 54 -14.20 9.45 -19.07
CA ASN A 54 -13.34 8.46 -18.42
C ASN A 54 -12.28 9.14 -17.55
N VAL A 55 -11.67 10.23 -18.04
CA VAL A 55 -10.69 10.99 -17.28
C VAL A 55 -11.33 11.62 -16.04
N SER A 56 -12.51 12.23 -16.17
CA SER A 56 -13.21 12.83 -15.04
C SER A 56 -13.57 11.81 -13.94
N MET A 57 -14.02 10.62 -14.35
CA MET A 57 -14.30 9.54 -13.37
C MET A 57 -13.02 9.06 -12.67
N GLY A 58 -11.95 8.84 -13.44
CA GLY A 58 -10.66 8.41 -12.86
C GLY A 58 -10.07 9.45 -11.92
N LEU A 59 -10.15 10.74 -12.26
CA LEU A 59 -9.69 11.83 -11.38
C LEU A 59 -10.48 11.91 -10.07
N LYS A 60 -11.81 11.71 -10.10
CA LYS A 60 -12.63 11.64 -8.87
C LYS A 60 -12.22 10.47 -7.98
N GLU A 61 -11.93 9.31 -8.58
CA GLU A 61 -11.48 8.13 -7.85
C GLU A 61 -10.11 8.39 -7.20
N LEU A 62 -9.16 8.94 -7.94
CA LEU A 62 -7.82 9.30 -7.43
C LEU A 62 -7.86 10.38 -6.35
N GLN A 63 -8.77 11.35 -6.45
CA GLN A 63 -9.01 12.34 -5.39
C GLN A 63 -9.60 11.69 -4.12
N GLY A 64 -10.56 10.78 -4.28
CA GLY A 64 -11.12 9.99 -3.18
C GLY A 64 -10.05 9.21 -2.42
N TRP A 65 -9.03 8.72 -3.12
CA TRP A 65 -7.86 8.05 -2.53
C TRP A 65 -6.76 9.00 -2.08
N ARG A 66 -6.90 10.32 -2.28
CA ARG A 66 -5.87 11.33 -1.97
C ARG A 66 -4.56 11.14 -2.74
N LEU A 67 -4.59 10.41 -3.86
CA LEU A 67 -3.43 10.18 -4.73
C LEU A 67 -3.17 11.36 -5.68
N VAL A 68 -4.15 12.23 -5.87
CA VAL A 68 -4.00 13.49 -6.60
C VAL A 68 -4.59 14.65 -5.82
N ARG A 69 -3.99 15.81 -5.96
CA ARG A 69 -4.41 17.08 -5.36
C ARG A 69 -4.89 18.03 -6.42
N LEU A 70 -5.96 18.76 -6.10
CA LEU A 70 -6.45 19.84 -6.94
C LEU A 70 -5.56 21.06 -6.78
N ARG A 71 -5.22 21.69 -7.90
CA ARG A 71 -4.48 22.94 -7.95
C ARG A 71 -5.21 23.96 -8.81
N HIS A 72 -5.36 25.17 -8.32
CA HIS A 72 -5.91 26.29 -9.07
C HIS A 72 -4.76 27.14 -9.63
N GLN A 73 -4.90 27.56 -10.88
CA GLN A 73 -3.97 28.49 -11.53
C GLN A 73 -4.61 29.87 -11.61
N ALA A 74 -3.86 30.89 -11.24
CA ALA A 74 -4.36 32.29 -11.30
C ALA A 74 -4.70 32.64 -12.75
N GLY A 75 -5.93 33.14 -12.94
CA GLY A 75 -6.43 33.52 -14.27
C GLY A 75 -7.01 32.38 -15.12
N ASP A 76 -7.00 31.16 -14.64
CA ASP A 76 -7.61 30.00 -15.30
C ASP A 76 -8.69 29.38 -14.42
N ARG A 77 -9.87 29.08 -15.01
CA ARG A 77 -11.01 28.47 -14.29
C ARG A 77 -10.95 26.94 -14.30
N ARG A 78 -10.01 26.35 -15.03
CA ARG A 78 -9.85 24.89 -15.09
C ARG A 78 -9.25 24.35 -13.82
N GLU A 79 -9.64 23.14 -13.50
CA GLU A 79 -9.06 22.36 -12.43
C GLU A 79 -7.79 21.64 -12.93
N TYR A 80 -6.71 21.77 -12.18
CA TYR A 80 -5.43 21.12 -12.43
C TYR A 80 -5.15 20.09 -11.36
N PHE A 81 -4.51 19.00 -11.73
CA PHE A 81 -4.25 17.87 -10.87
C PHE A 81 -2.75 17.59 -10.83
N GLU A 82 -2.24 17.37 -9.63
CA GLU A 82 -0.84 16.98 -9.38
C GLU A 82 -0.77 15.82 -8.38
N ALA A 83 0.24 14.97 -8.50
CA ALA A 83 0.53 13.95 -7.49
C ALA A 83 1.30 14.55 -6.31
N PRO A 84 1.19 13.99 -5.09
CA PRO A 84 2.11 14.32 -4.01
C PRO A 84 3.56 14.14 -4.45
N ALA A 85 4.44 15.07 -4.09
CA ALA A 85 5.86 14.99 -4.43
C ALA A 85 6.59 13.90 -3.65
N ASP A 86 6.10 13.57 -2.46
CA ASP A 86 6.68 12.55 -1.59
C ASP A 86 6.17 11.15 -1.96
N VAL A 87 7.05 10.32 -2.50
CA VAL A 87 6.76 8.92 -2.85
C VAL A 87 6.36 8.11 -1.61
N TRP A 88 6.87 8.45 -0.43
CA TRP A 88 6.48 7.82 0.82
C TRP A 88 5.02 8.10 1.20
N GLU A 89 4.53 9.31 0.94
CA GLU A 89 3.12 9.66 1.12
C GLU A 89 2.23 8.80 0.21
N ILE A 90 2.63 8.63 -1.05
CA ILE A 90 1.92 7.78 -2.02
C ILE A 90 1.86 6.33 -1.52
N PHE A 91 2.99 5.80 -1.06
CA PHE A 91 3.05 4.45 -0.51
C PHE A 91 2.10 4.29 0.69
N ARG A 92 2.07 5.25 1.62
CA ARG A 92 1.17 5.21 2.78
C ARG A 92 -0.29 5.18 2.38
N VAL A 93 -0.67 6.00 1.40
CA VAL A 93 -2.05 6.04 0.90
C VAL A 93 -2.46 4.70 0.28
N LEU A 94 -1.61 4.13 -0.58
CA LEU A 94 -1.89 2.84 -1.22
C LEU A 94 -1.98 1.70 -0.20
N ALA A 95 -1.09 1.68 0.77
CA ALA A 95 -1.07 0.67 1.82
C ALA A 95 -2.31 0.76 2.71
N GLU A 96 -2.74 1.98 3.08
CA GLU A 96 -3.96 2.20 3.86
C GLU A 96 -5.23 1.78 3.10
N GLU A 97 -5.33 2.08 1.80
CA GLU A 97 -6.45 1.62 0.98
C GLU A 97 -6.51 0.09 0.89
N ARG A 98 -5.35 -0.59 0.77
CA ARG A 98 -5.29 -2.05 0.82
C ARG A 98 -5.68 -2.61 2.18
N ARG A 99 -5.18 -2.01 3.26
CA ARG A 99 -5.54 -2.40 4.62
C ARG A 99 -7.06 -2.38 4.78
N ARG A 100 -7.70 -1.27 4.40
CA ARG A 100 -9.15 -1.07 4.54
C ARG A 100 -9.98 -2.04 3.69
N ARG A 101 -9.54 -2.34 2.47
CA ARG A 101 -10.32 -3.15 1.52
C ARG A 101 -10.13 -4.65 1.69
N GLU A 102 -8.93 -5.09 2.05
CA GLU A 102 -8.55 -6.49 2.04
C GLU A 102 -8.33 -7.06 3.46
N ILE A 103 -7.65 -6.31 4.31
CA ILE A 103 -7.20 -6.81 5.62
C ILE A 103 -8.30 -6.64 6.70
N GLU A 104 -8.91 -5.48 6.81
CA GLU A 104 -9.92 -5.22 7.85
C GLU A 104 -11.14 -6.14 7.75
N PRO A 105 -11.71 -6.43 6.56
CA PRO A 105 -12.80 -7.41 6.46
C PRO A 105 -12.39 -8.80 6.92
N THR A 106 -11.15 -9.23 6.60
CA THR A 106 -10.61 -10.51 7.03
C THR A 106 -10.45 -10.58 8.55
N LEU A 107 -9.86 -9.54 9.16
CA LEU A 107 -9.74 -9.45 10.62
C LEU A 107 -11.12 -9.42 11.32
N SER A 108 -12.10 -8.72 10.73
CA SER A 108 -13.46 -8.68 11.27
C SER A 108 -14.12 -10.06 11.24
N MET A 109 -14.00 -10.77 10.13
CA MET A 109 -14.49 -12.15 10.01
C MET A 109 -13.84 -13.07 11.03
N LEU A 110 -12.51 -13.03 11.16
CA LEU A 110 -11.78 -13.84 12.12
C LEU A 110 -12.21 -13.54 13.57
N ARG A 111 -12.36 -12.25 13.94
CA ARG A 111 -12.88 -11.87 15.27
C ARG A 111 -14.27 -12.43 15.52
N MET A 112 -15.17 -12.35 14.56
CA MET A 112 -16.52 -12.92 14.69
C MET A 112 -16.47 -14.43 14.91
N ALA A 113 -15.71 -15.16 14.09
CA ALA A 113 -15.56 -16.60 14.22
C ALA A 113 -14.94 -17.04 15.57
N LEU A 114 -14.07 -16.22 16.13
CA LEU A 114 -13.43 -16.51 17.44
C LEU A 114 -14.33 -16.22 18.64
N LEU A 115 -15.47 -15.53 18.47
CA LEU A 115 -16.47 -15.35 19.54
C LEU A 115 -17.38 -16.55 19.73
N GLU A 116 -17.51 -17.39 18.73
CA GLU A 116 -18.35 -18.59 18.80
C GLU A 116 -17.67 -19.67 19.65
N ALA A 117 -18.47 -20.41 20.45
CA ALA A 117 -17.94 -21.53 21.22
C ALA A 117 -17.86 -22.78 20.31
N PRO A 118 -16.68 -23.43 20.17
CA PRO A 118 -16.56 -24.63 19.35
C PRO A 118 -17.36 -25.80 19.95
N THR A 119 -18.08 -26.50 19.12
CA THR A 119 -18.95 -27.63 19.51
C THR A 119 -18.30 -29.00 19.30
N SER A 120 -17.18 -29.04 18.55
CA SER A 120 -16.44 -30.27 18.23
C SER A 120 -14.93 -30.07 18.32
N ASP A 121 -14.17 -31.18 18.31
CA ASP A 121 -12.70 -31.14 18.26
C ASP A 121 -12.21 -30.55 16.92
N GLU A 122 -12.91 -30.78 15.84
CA GLU A 122 -12.62 -30.21 14.52
C GLU A 122 -12.76 -28.69 14.55
N GLU A 123 -13.86 -28.18 15.12
CA GLU A 123 -14.06 -26.75 15.29
C GLU A 123 -13.03 -26.09 16.22
N ARG A 124 -12.63 -26.79 17.28
CA ARG A 124 -11.54 -26.31 18.15
C ARG A 124 -10.22 -26.16 17.39
N HIS A 125 -9.89 -27.16 16.56
CA HIS A 125 -8.69 -27.10 15.72
C HIS A 125 -8.79 -25.93 14.71
N ALA A 126 -9.93 -25.80 14.02
CA ALA A 126 -10.18 -24.71 13.07
C ALA A 126 -10.05 -23.33 13.75
N GLN A 127 -10.67 -23.15 14.93
CA GLN A 127 -10.55 -21.91 15.70
C GLN A 127 -9.12 -21.60 16.12
N GLN A 128 -8.35 -22.61 16.51
CA GLN A 128 -6.94 -22.41 16.83
C GLN A 128 -6.16 -21.87 15.63
N ARG A 129 -6.38 -22.41 14.44
CA ARG A 129 -5.75 -21.92 13.21
C ARG A 129 -6.19 -20.50 12.86
N MET A 130 -7.49 -20.20 13.02
CA MET A 130 -8.02 -18.83 12.82
C MET A 130 -7.39 -17.83 13.80
N ARG A 131 -7.18 -18.23 15.07
CA ARG A 131 -6.53 -17.40 16.08
C ARG A 131 -5.07 -17.11 15.73
N GLU A 132 -4.31 -18.11 15.31
CA GLU A 132 -2.92 -17.95 14.87
C GLU A 132 -2.83 -16.98 13.68
N MET A 133 -3.74 -17.09 12.70
CA MET A 133 -3.83 -16.18 11.56
C MET A 133 -4.19 -14.75 12.00
N HIS A 134 -5.22 -14.61 12.83
CA HIS A 134 -5.63 -13.32 13.38
C HIS A 134 -4.47 -12.62 14.10
N ASP A 135 -3.79 -13.32 15.00
CA ASP A 135 -2.72 -12.77 15.81
C ASP A 135 -1.51 -12.35 14.95
N LEU A 136 -1.20 -13.12 13.91
CA LEU A 136 -0.15 -12.76 12.96
C LEU A 136 -0.50 -11.48 12.20
N ILE A 137 -1.70 -11.42 11.61
CA ILE A 137 -2.16 -10.26 10.83
C ILE A 137 -2.23 -9.03 11.75
N ASP A 138 -2.80 -9.14 12.95
CA ASP A 138 -2.92 -8.04 13.91
C ASP A 138 -1.54 -7.48 14.32
N ARG A 139 -0.55 -8.35 14.56
CA ARG A 139 0.84 -7.92 14.84
C ARG A 139 1.49 -7.21 13.67
N LEU A 140 1.29 -7.74 12.46
CA LEU A 140 1.82 -7.10 11.23
C LEU A 140 1.20 -5.72 11.01
N MET A 141 -0.11 -5.59 11.26
CA MET A 141 -0.79 -4.30 11.12
C MET A 141 -0.32 -3.29 12.16
N LYS A 142 -0.16 -3.69 13.43
CA LYS A 142 0.38 -2.82 14.47
C LYS A 142 1.80 -2.36 14.14
N TRP A 143 2.65 -3.27 13.72
CA TRP A 143 4.00 -2.92 13.29
C TRP A 143 4.00 -1.94 12.11
N PHE A 144 3.13 -2.17 11.14
CA PHE A 144 2.96 -1.30 9.99
C PHE A 144 2.49 0.11 10.39
N ASP A 145 1.51 0.19 11.30
CA ASP A 145 1.03 1.47 11.85
C ASP A 145 2.15 2.24 12.56
N ASP A 146 3.00 1.54 13.32
CA ASP A 146 4.15 2.15 13.99
C ASP A 146 5.17 2.70 12.97
N VAL A 147 5.46 1.94 11.92
CA VAL A 147 6.37 2.40 10.83
C VAL A 147 5.79 3.59 10.08
N GLN A 148 4.49 3.61 9.84
CA GLN A 148 3.84 4.74 9.14
C GLN A 148 3.87 6.06 9.93
N ARG A 149 3.99 6.02 11.25
CA ARG A 149 4.13 7.21 12.12
C ARG A 149 5.51 7.83 12.10
N LEU A 150 6.50 7.09 11.59
CA LEU A 150 7.87 7.59 11.49
C LEU A 150 7.98 8.63 10.37
N ALA A 151 8.93 9.55 10.55
CA ALA A 151 9.35 10.42 9.46
C ALA A 151 9.91 9.57 8.29
N PRO A 152 9.72 9.99 7.04
CA PRO A 152 10.16 9.22 5.86
C PRO A 152 11.62 8.78 5.94
N GLU A 153 12.50 9.67 6.40
CA GLU A 153 13.92 9.42 6.53
C GLU A 153 14.21 8.33 7.56
N THR A 154 13.51 8.36 8.69
CA THR A 154 13.64 7.36 9.76
C THR A 154 13.12 6.00 9.31
N ALA A 155 11.99 5.98 8.60
CA ALA A 155 11.44 4.74 8.05
C ALA A 155 12.39 4.11 7.01
N MET A 156 13.00 4.92 6.14
CA MET A 156 14.00 4.45 5.17
C MET A 156 15.27 3.95 5.86
N GLN A 157 15.75 4.62 6.92
CA GLN A 157 16.87 4.14 7.73
C GLN A 157 16.54 2.80 8.39
N LEU A 158 15.36 2.65 8.97
CA LEU A 158 14.91 1.40 9.58
C LEU A 158 14.91 0.24 8.57
N MET A 159 14.41 0.47 7.37
CA MET A 159 14.45 -0.52 6.28
C MET A 159 15.89 -0.88 5.88
N GLY A 160 16.79 0.11 5.81
CA GLY A 160 18.20 -0.13 5.54
C GLY A 160 18.91 -0.92 6.64
N MET A 161 18.46 -0.80 7.89
CA MET A 161 19.02 -1.54 9.04
C MET A 161 18.48 -2.97 9.13
N GLY A 162 17.44 -3.34 8.40
CA GLY A 162 16.78 -4.65 8.49
C GLY A 162 17.76 -5.83 8.37
N SER A 163 18.72 -5.77 7.45
CA SER A 163 19.76 -6.78 7.30
C SER A 163 20.73 -6.84 8.50
N THR A 164 20.97 -5.74 9.16
CA THR A 164 21.84 -5.66 10.36
C THR A 164 21.13 -6.22 11.58
N VAL A 165 19.85 -5.90 11.76
CA VAL A 165 19.02 -6.44 12.84
C VAL A 165 18.91 -7.96 12.71
N THR A 166 18.70 -8.50 11.53
CA THR A 166 18.66 -9.95 11.29
C THR A 166 19.96 -10.63 11.69
N LYS A 167 21.12 -10.04 11.32
CA LYS A 167 22.44 -10.57 11.72
C LYS A 167 22.65 -10.54 13.24
N VAL A 168 22.21 -9.48 13.91
CA VAL A 168 22.31 -9.38 15.39
C VAL A 168 21.43 -10.42 16.07
N LEU A 169 20.21 -10.65 15.57
CA LEU A 169 19.32 -11.68 16.09
C LEU A 169 19.89 -13.10 15.89
N GLU A 170 20.42 -13.40 14.71
CA GLU A 170 21.11 -14.66 14.43
C GLU A 170 22.32 -14.88 15.36
N LEU A 171 23.10 -13.82 15.60
CA LEU A 171 24.24 -13.89 16.52
C LEU A 171 23.79 -14.18 17.95
N LYS A 172 22.74 -13.49 18.39
CA LYS A 172 22.12 -13.73 19.71
C LYS A 172 21.65 -15.18 19.85
N ASP A 173 20.95 -15.73 18.85
CA ASP A 173 20.43 -17.09 18.87
C ASP A 173 21.57 -18.13 18.89
N ARG A 174 22.67 -17.88 18.14
CA ARG A 174 23.88 -18.72 18.21
C ARG A 174 24.53 -18.71 19.60
N LEU A 175 24.59 -17.54 20.25
CA LEU A 175 25.18 -17.40 21.59
C LEU A 175 24.30 -18.02 22.69
N THR A 176 22.97 -17.89 22.58
CA THR A 176 22.01 -18.46 23.53
C THR A 176 21.80 -19.96 23.32
N GLY A 177 21.75 -20.42 22.07
CA GLY A 177 21.62 -21.84 21.71
C GLY A 177 22.86 -22.67 22.10
N SER A 178 24.06 -22.07 22.13
CA SER A 178 25.29 -22.68 22.59
C SER A 178 25.33 -22.94 24.10
N ARG A 179 24.61 -22.13 24.92
CA ARG A 179 24.52 -22.33 26.37
C ARG A 179 23.64 -23.53 26.78
N GLY A 180 22.62 -23.86 25.98
CA GLY A 180 21.74 -25.01 26.30
C GLY A 180 22.36 -26.40 26.07
N LYS A 181 23.42 -26.49 25.23
CA LYS A 181 24.12 -27.77 24.97
C LYS A 181 25.23 -28.08 25.97
N ARG A 182 25.73 -27.12 26.76
CA ARG A 182 26.78 -27.35 27.79
C ARG A 182 26.25 -27.71 29.18
N ALA A 183 24.92 -27.66 29.40
CA ALA A 183 24.33 -28.00 30.70
C ALA A 183 23.72 -29.42 30.75
N ARG A 184 23.95 -30.25 29.74
CA ARG A 184 23.52 -31.65 29.68
C ARG A 184 24.67 -32.59 29.26
N GLY A 185 25.84 -32.39 29.79
CA GLY A 185 26.95 -33.30 29.70
C GLY A 185 27.48 -33.60 31.06
#